data_1eeecaec6a2f8629271db92bdb2bc885
#
_entry.id   1eeecaec6a2f8629271db92bdb2bc885
#
_cell.length_a   1.000
_cell.length_b   1.000
_cell.length_c   1.000
_cell.angle_alpha   90.00
_cell.angle_beta   90.00
_cell.angle_gamma   90.00
#
_symmetry.space_group_name_H-M   'P 1'
#
loop_
_entity.id
_entity.type
_entity.pdbx_description
1 polymer ?
#
loop_
_entity_poly.entity_id
_entity_poly.type
_entity_poly.pdbx_seq_one_letter_code
_entity_poly.pdbx_strand_id
1 'polypeptide(L)'
;VNCGSGLRFGEDWHQAGRSTASHATLAIEGLSSSRFAAPKRNGTRPFIETPSLVMVEKTRAVDGVRLQMNHNGYQKSHGLIHARTLDLPVDSKGLVGEDELYAPDESDVRLLQAAQAKSESPLHFSIRFHLHPEVTANLEPDSASVSLTLATGDIWVFRGQPGVELALDESVYFEDGRQFPRPSQQIVLTGVIKEITTRIRWSLAKASENPQKASQEARRWGVAHS
;
A
#
# COMPACT_ATOMS: atom_id res chain seq x y z
N VAL A 1 5.32 -6.73 -4.83
CA VAL A 1 6.56 -6.09 -5.30
C VAL A 1 6.37 -4.58 -5.46
N ASN A 2 7.41 -3.83 -5.79
CA ASN A 2 7.34 -2.46 -6.32
C ASN A 2 7.50 -2.52 -7.84
N CYS A 3 7.14 -1.44 -8.55
CA CYS A 3 7.34 -1.38 -10.01
C CYS A 3 8.80 -1.55 -10.44
N GLY A 4 9.76 -1.27 -9.54
CA GLY A 4 11.20 -1.26 -9.84
C GLY A 4 11.70 0.13 -10.24
N SER A 5 12.96 0.20 -10.69
CA SER A 5 13.58 1.45 -11.12
C SER A 5 13.32 1.71 -12.60
N GLY A 6 12.64 2.79 -12.93
CA GLY A 6 12.40 3.22 -14.32
C GLY A 6 13.62 3.83 -15.02
N LEU A 7 14.79 3.91 -14.38
CA LEU A 7 15.96 4.67 -14.86
C LEU A 7 16.39 4.30 -16.29
N ARG A 8 16.34 3.03 -16.65
CA ARG A 8 16.75 2.53 -17.98
C ARG A 8 15.70 2.74 -19.07
N PHE A 9 14.48 3.10 -18.71
CA PHE A 9 13.34 3.23 -19.62
C PHE A 9 13.06 4.68 -20.02
N GLY A 10 13.91 5.62 -19.62
CA GLY A 10 13.79 7.04 -19.88
C GLY A 10 13.35 7.85 -18.67
N GLU A 11 13.46 9.19 -18.79
CA GLU A 11 13.27 10.11 -17.65
C GLU A 11 11.85 10.03 -17.06
N ASP A 12 10.82 9.93 -17.91
CA ASP A 12 9.42 9.84 -17.44
C ASP A 12 9.20 8.60 -16.58
N TRP A 13 9.71 7.43 -17.02
CA TRP A 13 9.63 6.20 -16.26
C TRP A 13 10.49 6.24 -15.00
N HIS A 14 11.66 6.89 -15.07
CA HIS A 14 12.49 7.12 -13.89
C HIS A 14 11.74 7.96 -12.84
N GLN A 15 11.06 9.03 -13.26
CA GLN A 15 10.25 9.85 -12.36
C GLN A 15 9.06 9.07 -11.80
N ALA A 16 8.35 8.34 -12.65
CA ALA A 16 7.24 7.47 -12.22
C ALA A 16 7.68 6.45 -11.18
N GLY A 17 8.79 5.74 -11.42
CA GLY A 17 9.33 4.73 -10.48
C GLY A 17 9.76 5.28 -9.12
N ARG A 18 9.97 6.60 -9.00
CA ARG A 18 10.31 7.29 -7.75
C ARG A 18 9.09 7.82 -6.99
N SER A 19 7.91 7.81 -7.59
CA SER A 19 6.67 8.27 -6.95
C SER A 19 6.15 7.24 -5.95
N THR A 20 5.43 7.69 -4.93
CA THR A 20 4.78 6.80 -3.95
C THR A 20 3.84 5.81 -4.62
N ALA A 21 3.17 6.20 -5.71
CA ALA A 21 2.26 5.34 -6.45
C ALA A 21 2.92 4.12 -7.10
N SER A 22 4.25 4.10 -7.28
CA SER A 22 5.01 2.96 -7.82
C SER A 22 5.50 1.98 -6.73
N HIS A 23 5.10 2.19 -5.50
CA HIS A 23 5.50 1.39 -4.35
C HIS A 23 4.28 0.76 -3.66
N ALA A 24 4.51 -0.37 -2.98
CA ALA A 24 3.46 -1.07 -2.21
C ALA A 24 3.18 -0.34 -0.89
N THR A 25 2.59 0.85 -0.96
CA THR A 25 2.34 1.75 0.17
C THR A 25 1.09 2.60 -0.02
N LEU A 26 0.79 3.44 0.98
CA LEU A 26 -0.34 4.35 1.00
C LEU A 26 0.02 5.72 0.39
N ALA A 27 -0.89 6.28 -0.39
CA ALA A 27 -0.88 7.67 -0.87
C ALA A 27 -2.18 8.39 -0.47
N ILE A 28 -2.10 9.70 -0.20
CA ILE A 28 -3.24 10.58 0.06
C ILE A 28 -3.44 11.44 -1.19
N GLU A 29 -4.66 11.49 -1.74
CA GLU A 29 -5.00 12.29 -2.94
C GLU A 29 -4.04 12.06 -4.13
N GLY A 30 -3.47 10.87 -4.26
CA GLY A 30 -2.45 10.56 -5.27
C GLY A 30 -1.11 11.25 -5.06
N LEU A 31 -0.93 12.01 -3.97
CA LEU A 31 0.31 12.72 -3.66
C LEU A 31 1.38 11.76 -3.13
N SER A 32 2.61 12.01 -3.51
CA SER A 32 3.76 11.30 -2.96
C SER A 32 4.13 11.81 -1.57
N SER A 33 4.60 10.89 -0.70
CA SER A 33 5.14 11.21 0.63
C SER A 33 6.42 12.06 0.59
N SER A 34 7.00 12.23 -0.59
CA SER A 34 8.15 13.08 -0.88
C SER A 34 7.85 13.95 -2.10
N ARG A 35 8.37 15.18 -2.15
CA ARG A 35 8.14 16.10 -3.25
C ARG A 35 9.39 16.29 -4.10
N PHE A 36 9.19 16.38 -5.41
CA PHE A 36 10.23 16.67 -6.38
C PHE A 36 10.25 18.16 -6.71
N ALA A 37 11.46 18.70 -6.99
CA ALA A 37 11.63 20.00 -7.62
C ALA A 37 11.06 20.01 -9.05
N ALA A 38 10.89 21.21 -9.60
CA ALA A 38 10.74 21.38 -11.02
C ALA A 38 11.93 20.75 -11.77
N PRO A 39 11.75 20.23 -13.00
CA PRO A 39 12.83 19.63 -13.76
C PRO A 39 13.94 20.65 -14.01
N LYS A 40 15.20 20.24 -13.80
CA LYS A 40 16.37 21.00 -14.23
C LYS A 40 16.51 20.97 -15.75
N ARG A 41 17.42 21.78 -16.33
CA ARG A 41 17.68 21.80 -17.79
C ARG A 41 18.07 20.43 -18.38
N ASN A 42 18.64 19.55 -17.57
CA ASN A 42 18.99 18.17 -17.95
C ASN A 42 17.87 17.15 -17.67
N GLY A 43 16.66 17.59 -17.36
CA GLY A 43 15.50 16.74 -17.06
C GLY A 43 15.44 16.21 -15.63
N THR A 44 16.53 16.21 -14.86
CA THR A 44 16.53 15.64 -13.51
C THR A 44 15.66 16.40 -12.54
N ARG A 45 14.96 15.67 -11.67
CA ARG A 45 14.13 16.21 -10.58
C ARG A 45 14.66 15.75 -9.22
N PRO A 46 15.43 16.56 -8.50
CA PRO A 46 15.86 16.22 -7.15
C PRO A 46 14.66 16.27 -6.18
N PHE A 47 14.75 15.54 -5.07
CA PHE A 47 13.83 15.73 -3.95
C PHE A 47 14.08 17.09 -3.31
N ILE A 48 13.00 17.85 -3.06
CA ILE A 48 13.01 19.10 -2.28
C ILE A 48 12.43 18.90 -0.89
N GLU A 49 11.64 17.85 -0.71
CA GLU A 49 11.06 17.48 0.57
C GLU A 49 10.96 15.96 0.67
N THR A 50 11.42 15.43 1.78
CA THR A 50 11.32 14.03 2.16
C THR A 50 10.82 13.93 3.60
N PRO A 51 10.28 12.78 4.03
CA PRO A 51 10.01 12.56 5.45
C PRO A 51 11.24 12.88 6.29
N SER A 52 11.08 13.67 7.34
CA SER A 52 12.12 13.98 8.32
C SER A 52 12.15 12.99 9.47
N LEU A 53 11.07 12.23 9.63
CA LEU A 53 10.95 11.15 10.59
C LEU A 53 10.56 9.88 9.86
N VAL A 54 11.37 8.83 10.02
CA VAL A 54 11.08 7.47 9.58
C VAL A 54 11.49 6.53 10.70
N MET A 55 10.55 5.75 11.20
CA MET A 55 10.81 4.77 12.28
C MET A 55 10.49 3.37 11.77
N VAL A 56 11.31 2.40 12.22
CA VAL A 56 11.11 0.97 11.95
C VAL A 56 11.43 0.21 13.22
N GLU A 57 10.48 -0.56 13.70
CA GLU A 57 10.66 -1.46 14.84
C GLU A 57 10.30 -2.88 14.43
N LYS A 58 11.13 -3.84 14.81
CA LYS A 58 10.93 -5.26 14.57
C LYS A 58 10.91 -6.02 15.87
N THR A 59 9.78 -6.64 16.17
CA THR A 59 9.59 -7.51 17.34
C THR A 59 9.48 -8.96 16.89
N ARG A 60 10.17 -9.86 17.60
CA ARG A 60 10.05 -11.31 17.43
C ARG A 60 9.30 -11.89 18.62
N ALA A 61 8.27 -12.65 18.35
CA ALA A 61 7.51 -13.41 19.33
C ALA A 61 7.51 -14.90 18.97
N VAL A 62 6.99 -15.74 19.87
CA VAL A 62 6.92 -17.20 19.66
C VAL A 62 6.05 -17.55 18.45
N ASP A 63 5.04 -16.74 18.16
CA ASP A 63 4.03 -16.94 17.12
C ASP A 63 4.36 -16.23 15.79
N GLY A 64 5.42 -15.41 15.75
CA GLY A 64 5.80 -14.75 14.50
C GLY A 64 6.70 -13.54 14.65
N VAL A 65 6.69 -12.72 13.59
CA VAL A 65 7.43 -11.46 13.52
C VAL A 65 6.45 -10.32 13.27
N ARG A 66 6.52 -9.28 14.10
CA ARG A 66 5.85 -8.00 13.88
C ARG A 66 6.84 -6.95 13.42
N LEU A 67 6.46 -6.22 12.37
CA LEU A 67 7.18 -5.07 11.86
C LEU A 67 6.27 -3.84 11.95
N GLN A 68 6.70 -2.81 12.67
CA GLN A 68 6.00 -1.54 12.78
C GLN A 68 6.84 -0.44 12.15
N MET A 69 6.23 0.33 11.29
CA MET A 69 6.90 1.38 10.52
C MET A 69 6.04 2.61 10.49
N ASN A 70 6.65 3.80 10.54
CA ASN A 70 5.93 5.04 10.28
C ASN A 70 6.82 6.08 9.61
N HIS A 71 6.17 7.08 8.99
CA HIS A 71 6.81 8.26 8.46
C HIS A 71 5.88 9.46 8.47
N ASN A 72 6.48 10.66 8.58
CA ASN A 72 5.75 11.92 8.61
C ASN A 72 5.65 12.64 7.24
N GLY A 73 5.70 11.91 6.14
CA GLY A 73 5.70 12.48 4.78
C GLY A 73 4.43 13.24 4.40
N TYR A 74 3.32 13.03 5.12
CA TYR A 74 2.05 13.75 4.92
C TYR A 74 1.75 14.77 6.01
N GLN A 75 2.60 14.88 7.05
CA GLN A 75 2.33 15.73 8.20
C GLN A 75 2.25 17.20 7.83
N LYS A 76 3.20 17.71 7.04
CA LYS A 76 3.21 19.13 6.63
C LYS A 76 2.03 19.52 5.73
N SER A 77 1.56 18.60 4.90
CA SER A 77 0.49 18.87 3.93
C SER A 77 -0.91 18.61 4.47
N HIS A 78 -1.07 17.58 5.29
CA HIS A 78 -2.37 17.07 5.75
C HIS A 78 -2.45 16.88 7.27
N GLY A 79 -1.39 17.17 8.04
CA GLY A 79 -1.36 16.90 9.48
C GLY A 79 -1.37 15.40 9.80
N LEU A 80 -0.96 14.52 8.89
CA LEU A 80 -1.09 13.08 9.04
C LEU A 80 0.27 12.36 9.01
N ILE A 81 0.46 11.46 9.96
CA ILE A 81 1.51 10.44 9.92
C ILE A 81 0.91 9.17 9.32
N HIS A 82 1.65 8.51 8.45
CA HIS A 82 1.34 7.16 7.97
C HIS A 82 2.15 6.15 8.77
N ALA A 83 1.45 5.22 9.41
CA ALA A 83 2.04 4.04 10.05
C ALA A 83 1.57 2.77 9.35
N ARG A 84 2.43 1.75 9.33
CA ARG A 84 2.10 0.40 8.85
C ARG A 84 2.62 -0.64 9.82
N THR A 85 1.73 -1.56 10.20
CA THR A 85 2.08 -2.77 10.95
C THR A 85 1.95 -3.98 10.03
N LEU A 86 2.94 -4.86 10.06
CA LEU A 86 2.92 -6.14 9.36
C LEU A 86 3.15 -7.26 10.37
N ASP A 87 2.25 -8.24 10.39
CA ASP A 87 2.35 -9.45 11.19
C ASP A 87 2.56 -10.66 10.29
N LEU A 88 3.73 -11.29 10.42
CA LEU A 88 4.10 -12.50 9.70
C LEU A 88 4.13 -13.68 10.68
N PRO A 89 3.17 -14.64 10.58
CA PRO A 89 3.14 -15.84 11.40
C PRO A 89 4.36 -16.75 11.16
N VAL A 90 4.70 -17.58 12.16
CA VAL A 90 5.84 -18.52 12.09
C VAL A 90 5.70 -19.49 10.92
N ASP A 91 4.49 -19.93 10.61
CA ASP A 91 4.24 -20.87 9.50
C ASP A 91 4.37 -20.24 8.11
N SER A 92 4.55 -18.90 8.05
CA SER A 92 4.71 -18.13 6.82
C SER A 92 3.60 -18.35 5.76
N LYS A 93 2.40 -18.79 6.20
CA LYS A 93 1.25 -19.04 5.33
C LYS A 93 0.34 -17.85 5.16
N GLY A 94 0.72 -16.72 5.73
CA GLY A 94 -0.05 -15.49 5.64
C GLY A 94 0.75 -14.27 6.02
N LEU A 95 0.16 -13.11 5.78
CA LEU A 95 0.63 -11.81 6.19
C LEU A 95 -0.60 -10.98 6.52
N VAL A 96 -0.63 -10.37 7.69
CA VAL A 96 -1.65 -9.39 8.06
C VAL A 96 -1.00 -8.02 8.08
N GLY A 97 -1.67 -7.05 7.48
CA GLY A 97 -1.24 -5.67 7.47
C GLY A 97 -2.31 -4.73 8.01
N GLU A 98 -1.87 -3.68 8.68
CA GLU A 98 -2.69 -2.54 9.04
C GLU A 98 -1.94 -1.28 8.62
N ASP A 99 -2.60 -0.44 7.82
CA ASP A 99 -2.18 0.92 7.54
C ASP A 99 -2.98 1.87 8.41
N GLU A 100 -2.33 2.86 9.01
CA GLU A 100 -2.95 3.86 9.85
C GLU A 100 -2.51 5.25 9.41
N LEU A 101 -3.49 6.14 9.24
CA LEU A 101 -3.28 7.58 9.11
C LEU A 101 -3.77 8.23 10.39
N TYR A 102 -2.95 9.03 11.05
CA TYR A 102 -3.34 9.71 12.28
C TYR A 102 -2.69 11.08 12.43
N ALA A 103 -3.42 12.01 13.07
CA ALA A 103 -2.91 13.31 13.48
C ALA A 103 -2.35 13.20 14.91
N PRO A 104 -1.03 13.38 15.12
CA PRO A 104 -0.40 13.12 16.43
C PRO A 104 -0.71 14.18 17.50
N ASP A 105 -1.03 15.39 17.12
CA ASP A 105 -1.32 16.49 18.06
C ASP A 105 -2.40 17.45 17.53
N GLU A 106 -2.79 18.45 18.36
CA GLU A 106 -3.82 19.41 18.00
C GLU A 106 -3.46 20.31 16.82
N SER A 107 -2.17 20.61 16.61
CA SER A 107 -1.75 21.41 15.45
C SER A 107 -1.92 20.62 14.16
N ASP A 108 -1.65 19.33 14.18
CA ASP A 108 -1.86 18.43 13.08
C ASP A 108 -3.34 18.20 12.80
N VAL A 109 -4.18 18.09 13.83
CA VAL A 109 -5.64 18.05 13.67
C VAL A 109 -6.16 19.31 12.96
N ARG A 110 -5.66 20.50 13.32
CA ARG A 110 -6.03 21.74 12.62
C ARG A 110 -5.58 21.75 11.16
N LEU A 111 -4.39 21.21 10.87
CA LEU A 111 -3.92 21.06 9.48
C LEU A 111 -4.81 20.10 8.67
N LEU A 112 -5.20 18.97 9.27
CA LEU A 112 -6.13 18.02 8.62
C LEU A 112 -7.47 18.68 8.32
N GLN A 113 -8.07 19.35 9.30
CA GLN A 113 -9.33 20.08 9.13
C GLN A 113 -9.24 21.14 8.04
N ALA A 114 -8.13 21.89 8.00
CA ALA A 114 -7.89 22.89 6.96
C ALA A 114 -7.71 22.25 5.56
N ALA A 115 -7.09 21.09 5.46
CA ALA A 115 -6.97 20.36 4.21
C ALA A 115 -8.34 19.84 3.74
N GLN A 116 -9.15 19.29 4.64
CA GLN A 116 -10.52 18.85 4.36
C GLN A 116 -11.42 20.00 3.91
N ALA A 117 -11.33 21.16 4.57
CA ALA A 117 -12.13 22.34 4.23
C ALA A 117 -11.76 22.98 2.89
N LYS A 118 -10.54 22.78 2.41
CA LYS A 118 -10.07 23.28 1.10
C LYS A 118 -10.44 22.34 -0.06
N SER A 119 -10.73 21.08 0.24
CA SER A 119 -11.10 20.09 -0.76
C SER A 119 -12.60 20.20 -1.08
N GLU A 120 -12.94 20.14 -2.37
CA GLU A 120 -14.34 20.09 -2.83
C GLU A 120 -14.99 18.72 -2.57
N SER A 121 -14.18 17.70 -2.31
CA SER A 121 -14.60 16.32 -1.98
C SER A 121 -13.87 15.83 -0.73
N PRO A 122 -14.38 14.79 -0.07
CA PRO A 122 -13.64 14.16 1.03
C PRO A 122 -12.24 13.73 0.61
N LEU A 123 -11.24 13.88 1.50
CA LEU A 123 -9.88 13.41 1.22
C LEU A 123 -9.86 11.89 1.08
N HIS A 124 -9.21 11.39 0.03
CA HIS A 124 -9.11 9.97 -0.27
C HIS A 124 -7.70 9.43 0.01
N PHE A 125 -7.63 8.19 0.45
CA PHE A 125 -6.39 7.43 0.44
C PHE A 125 -6.46 6.33 -0.63
N SER A 126 -5.28 5.90 -1.08
CA SER A 126 -5.13 4.67 -1.86
C SER A 126 -3.92 3.89 -1.36
N ILE A 127 -4.10 2.59 -1.14
CA ILE A 127 -3.01 1.67 -0.81
C ILE A 127 -2.81 0.76 -2.00
N ARG A 128 -1.60 0.67 -2.53
CA ARG A 128 -1.27 -0.14 -3.70
C ARG A 128 -0.41 -1.32 -3.32
N PHE A 129 -0.66 -2.45 -4.00
CA PHE A 129 0.14 -3.65 -3.89
C PHE A 129 0.44 -4.14 -5.31
N HIS A 130 1.60 -3.72 -5.85
CA HIS A 130 2.01 -4.12 -7.19
C HIS A 130 2.34 -5.60 -7.24
N LEU A 131 1.90 -6.26 -8.30
CA LEU A 131 2.11 -7.68 -8.54
C LEU A 131 3.27 -7.90 -9.52
N HIS A 132 3.98 -9.00 -9.36
CA HIS A 132 4.96 -9.43 -10.34
C HIS A 132 4.23 -9.87 -11.63
N PRO A 133 4.76 -9.62 -12.84
CA PRO A 133 4.10 -10.00 -14.09
C PRO A 133 3.79 -11.48 -14.25
N GLU A 134 4.43 -12.35 -13.49
CA GLU A 134 4.18 -13.81 -13.48
C GLU A 134 3.08 -14.24 -12.52
N VAL A 135 2.46 -13.30 -11.81
CA VAL A 135 1.31 -13.58 -10.94
C VAL A 135 0.05 -13.35 -11.73
N THR A 136 -0.80 -14.37 -11.84
CA THR A 136 -2.15 -14.22 -12.37
C THR A 136 -3.08 -13.81 -11.24
N ALA A 137 -3.72 -12.65 -11.37
CA ALA A 137 -4.63 -12.12 -10.37
C ALA A 137 -6.05 -12.05 -10.91
N ASN A 138 -7.04 -12.41 -10.07
CA ASN A 138 -8.45 -12.31 -10.40
C ASN A 138 -9.20 -11.68 -9.23
N LEU A 139 -9.95 -10.62 -9.52
CA LEU A 139 -10.89 -10.04 -8.55
C LEU A 139 -12.10 -10.97 -8.48
N GLU A 140 -12.46 -11.38 -7.25
CA GLU A 140 -13.60 -12.25 -7.03
C GLU A 140 -14.92 -11.49 -7.28
N PRO A 141 -16.01 -12.18 -7.67
CA PRO A 141 -17.27 -11.54 -8.06
C PRO A 141 -17.91 -10.66 -6.98
N ASP A 142 -17.63 -10.94 -5.71
CA ASP A 142 -18.12 -10.15 -4.57
C ASP A 142 -17.28 -8.89 -4.31
N SER A 143 -16.20 -8.69 -5.08
CA SER A 143 -15.23 -7.60 -4.93
C SER A 143 -14.61 -7.49 -3.51
N ALA A 144 -14.66 -8.58 -2.72
CA ALA A 144 -14.14 -8.63 -1.35
C ALA A 144 -12.73 -9.23 -1.27
N SER A 145 -12.28 -9.91 -2.31
CA SER A 145 -10.97 -10.55 -2.36
C SER A 145 -10.39 -10.63 -3.77
N VAL A 146 -9.06 -10.79 -3.84
CA VAL A 146 -8.31 -11.07 -5.07
C VAL A 146 -7.57 -12.39 -4.90
N SER A 147 -7.81 -13.33 -5.81
CA SER A 147 -7.02 -14.56 -5.88
C SER A 147 -5.76 -14.34 -6.71
N LEU A 148 -4.64 -14.86 -6.22
CA LEU A 148 -3.31 -14.72 -6.82
C LEU A 148 -2.74 -16.11 -7.07
N THR A 149 -2.56 -16.48 -8.33
CA THR A 149 -1.92 -17.73 -8.72
C THR A 149 -0.46 -17.44 -9.07
N LEU A 150 0.45 -18.07 -8.35
CA LEU A 150 1.89 -17.98 -8.58
C LEU A 150 2.33 -18.94 -9.69
N ALA A 151 3.50 -18.71 -10.30
CA ALA A 151 4.10 -19.59 -11.30
C ALA A 151 4.33 -21.02 -10.77
N THR A 152 4.44 -21.21 -9.46
CA THR A 152 4.53 -22.52 -8.80
C THR A 152 3.19 -23.28 -8.72
N GLY A 153 2.08 -22.64 -9.09
CA GLY A 153 0.72 -23.18 -8.92
C GLY A 153 0.11 -22.88 -7.55
N ASP A 154 0.86 -22.31 -6.63
CA ASP A 154 0.32 -21.89 -5.32
C ASP A 154 -0.70 -20.77 -5.50
N ILE A 155 -1.81 -20.88 -4.78
CA ILE A 155 -2.87 -19.87 -4.76
C ILE A 155 -2.82 -19.11 -3.42
N TRP A 156 -2.84 -17.79 -3.51
CA TRP A 156 -2.93 -16.89 -2.38
C TRP A 156 -4.17 -16.01 -2.53
N VAL A 157 -4.74 -15.59 -1.43
CA VAL A 157 -5.92 -14.74 -1.41
C VAL A 157 -5.62 -13.48 -0.63
N PHE A 158 -5.78 -12.35 -1.30
CA PHE A 158 -5.74 -11.03 -0.68
C PHE A 158 -7.15 -10.59 -0.30
N ARG A 159 -7.31 -9.99 0.89
CA ARG A 159 -8.57 -9.42 1.37
C ARG A 159 -8.34 -8.05 1.99
N GLY A 160 -9.21 -7.09 1.66
CA GLY A 160 -9.34 -5.82 2.37
C GLY A 160 -10.44 -5.89 3.44
N GLN A 161 -10.42 -4.96 4.39
CA GLN A 161 -11.50 -4.84 5.37
C GLN A 161 -12.81 -4.35 4.70
N PRO A 162 -13.98 -4.71 5.26
CA PRO A 162 -15.26 -4.16 4.80
C PRO A 162 -15.31 -2.63 4.86
N GLY A 163 -15.96 -2.01 3.87
CA GLY A 163 -16.09 -0.55 3.78
C GLY A 163 -14.92 0.17 3.11
N VAL A 164 -13.91 -0.57 2.67
CA VAL A 164 -12.84 -0.11 1.79
C VAL A 164 -13.06 -0.72 0.41
N GLU A 165 -12.99 0.09 -0.63
CA GLU A 165 -13.11 -0.40 -2.00
C GLU A 165 -11.84 -1.18 -2.39
N LEU A 166 -12.03 -2.35 -2.98
CA LEU A 166 -10.98 -3.23 -3.49
C LEU A 166 -11.09 -3.28 -5.01
N ALA A 167 -10.00 -2.95 -5.69
CA ALA A 167 -9.89 -3.01 -7.15
C ALA A 167 -8.64 -3.77 -7.59
N LEU A 168 -8.67 -4.26 -8.81
CA LEU A 168 -7.53 -4.82 -9.52
C LEU A 168 -7.27 -3.97 -10.75
N ASP A 169 -6.21 -3.16 -10.71
CA ASP A 169 -5.87 -2.18 -11.74
C ASP A 169 -4.66 -2.60 -12.56
N GLU A 170 -4.49 -1.99 -13.72
CA GLU A 170 -3.29 -2.11 -14.52
C GLU A 170 -2.08 -1.49 -13.81
N SER A 171 -0.91 -2.06 -14.07
CA SER A 171 0.37 -1.61 -13.55
C SER A 171 1.49 -1.94 -14.54
N VAL A 172 2.70 -1.51 -14.20
CA VAL A 172 3.92 -1.83 -14.94
C VAL A 172 5.00 -2.37 -14.02
N TYR A 173 5.91 -3.15 -14.60
CA TYR A 173 7.07 -3.68 -13.92
C TYR A 173 8.34 -3.41 -14.73
N PHE A 174 9.32 -2.77 -14.09
CA PHE A 174 10.61 -2.42 -14.70
C PHE A 174 11.59 -3.55 -14.51
N GLU A 175 11.56 -4.51 -15.42
CA GLU A 175 12.43 -5.68 -15.39
C GLU A 175 13.78 -5.36 -16.05
N ASP A 176 14.88 -5.67 -15.36
CA ASP A 176 16.22 -5.51 -15.91
C ASP A 176 16.41 -6.36 -17.17
N GLY A 177 17.13 -5.80 -18.16
CA GLY A 177 17.39 -6.47 -19.44
C GLY A 177 16.26 -6.38 -20.47
N ARG A 178 15.13 -5.74 -20.13
CA ARG A 178 14.05 -5.48 -21.09
C ARG A 178 14.19 -4.11 -21.76
N GLN A 179 13.69 -4.02 -22.97
CA GLN A 179 13.64 -2.76 -23.73
C GLN A 179 12.45 -1.87 -23.31
N PHE A 180 11.34 -2.48 -22.89
CA PHE A 180 10.11 -1.81 -22.47
C PHE A 180 9.64 -2.35 -21.11
N PRO A 181 8.94 -1.51 -20.30
CA PRO A 181 8.28 -1.99 -19.10
C PRO A 181 7.33 -3.16 -19.41
N ARG A 182 7.27 -4.14 -18.53
CA ARG A 182 6.30 -5.24 -18.67
C ARG A 182 4.95 -4.80 -18.11
N PRO A 183 3.84 -5.08 -18.81
CA PRO A 183 2.52 -4.99 -18.21
C PRO A 183 2.42 -5.87 -16.97
N SER A 184 1.81 -5.35 -15.91
CA SER A 184 1.48 -6.09 -14.71
C SER A 184 0.17 -5.59 -14.13
N GLN A 185 -0.20 -6.04 -12.95
CA GLN A 185 -1.40 -5.61 -12.23
C GLN A 185 -1.03 -5.11 -10.84
N GLN A 186 -1.95 -4.40 -10.22
CA GLN A 186 -1.85 -3.98 -8.83
C GLN A 186 -3.20 -4.14 -8.13
N ILE A 187 -3.16 -4.57 -6.88
CA ILE A 187 -4.32 -4.49 -6.00
C ILE A 187 -4.35 -3.09 -5.41
N VAL A 188 -5.51 -2.47 -5.41
CA VAL A 188 -5.71 -1.11 -4.87
C VAL A 188 -6.83 -1.15 -3.84
N LEU A 189 -6.55 -0.65 -2.64
CA LEU A 189 -7.54 -0.34 -1.62
C LEU A 189 -7.76 1.17 -1.62
N THR A 190 -9.00 1.62 -1.77
CA THR A 190 -9.37 3.04 -1.70
C THR A 190 -10.43 3.30 -0.65
N GLY A 191 -10.37 4.48 -0.06
CA GLY A 191 -11.35 4.92 0.92
C GLY A 191 -11.18 6.39 1.27
N VAL A 192 -12.00 6.86 2.21
CA VAL A 192 -12.09 8.26 2.62
C VAL A 192 -11.48 8.46 4.01
N ILE A 193 -10.73 9.54 4.16
CA ILE A 193 -10.20 10.00 5.45
C ILE A 193 -11.28 10.85 6.13
N LYS A 194 -12.04 10.26 7.07
CA LYS A 194 -13.15 10.93 7.75
C LYS A 194 -12.78 11.49 9.12
N GLU A 195 -11.87 10.81 9.81
CA GLU A 195 -11.54 11.05 11.21
C GLU A 195 -10.06 11.40 11.38
N ILE A 196 -9.70 11.87 12.58
CA ILE A 196 -8.32 12.16 12.96
C ILE A 196 -7.42 10.92 12.98
N THR A 197 -8.05 9.72 13.01
CA THR A 197 -7.38 8.42 12.88
C THR A 197 -8.19 7.55 11.93
N THR A 198 -7.54 7.06 10.87
CA THR A 198 -8.14 6.14 9.89
C THR A 198 -7.29 4.89 9.82
N ARG A 199 -7.88 3.72 10.13
CA ARG A 199 -7.21 2.41 10.09
C ARG A 199 -7.76 1.55 8.99
N ILE A 200 -6.87 0.90 8.25
CA ILE A 200 -7.18 0.06 7.10
C ILE A 200 -6.47 -1.28 7.27
N ARG A 201 -7.24 -2.35 7.46
CA ARG A 201 -6.71 -3.71 7.60
C ARG A 201 -6.82 -4.47 6.30
N TRP A 202 -5.83 -5.30 6.08
CA TRP A 202 -5.79 -6.21 4.95
C TRP A 202 -5.01 -7.47 5.29
N SER A 203 -5.22 -8.52 4.53
CA SER A 203 -4.49 -9.78 4.71
C SER A 203 -4.16 -10.43 3.37
N LEU A 204 -3.09 -11.20 3.37
CA LEU A 204 -2.67 -12.08 2.29
C LEU A 204 -2.43 -13.46 2.90
N ALA A 205 -3.14 -14.47 2.45
CA ALA A 205 -3.00 -15.82 2.98
C ALA A 205 -2.95 -16.85 1.86
N LYS A 206 -2.14 -17.91 2.04
CA LYS A 206 -2.12 -19.06 1.14
C LYS A 206 -3.49 -19.75 1.20
N ALA A 207 -4.09 -20.04 0.05
CA ALA A 207 -5.34 -20.77 0.00
C ALA A 207 -5.17 -22.15 0.63
N SER A 208 -6.07 -22.49 1.55
CA SER A 208 -6.09 -23.82 2.15
C SER A 208 -6.91 -24.76 1.28
N GLU A 209 -6.48 -26.00 1.12
CA GLU A 209 -7.27 -27.07 0.50
C GLU A 209 -8.57 -27.36 1.30
N ASN A 210 -8.65 -26.88 2.55
CA ASN A 210 -9.82 -27.04 3.42
C ASN A 210 -10.48 -25.65 3.69
N PRO A 211 -11.65 -25.36 3.05
CA PRO A 211 -12.36 -24.09 3.22
C PRO A 211 -12.73 -23.74 4.67
N GLN A 212 -12.95 -24.74 5.51
CA GLN A 212 -13.29 -24.52 6.93
C GLN A 212 -12.08 -24.00 7.74
N LYS A 213 -10.87 -24.48 7.44
CA LYS A 213 -9.63 -23.95 8.04
C LYS A 213 -9.36 -22.51 7.60
N ALA A 214 -9.55 -22.20 6.33
CA ALA A 214 -9.39 -20.84 5.82
C ALA A 214 -10.33 -19.84 6.51
N SER A 215 -11.57 -20.23 6.77
CA SER A 215 -12.55 -19.40 7.50
C SER A 215 -12.20 -19.21 8.98
N GLN A 216 -11.66 -20.23 9.64
CA GLN A 216 -11.21 -20.13 11.04
C GLN A 216 -9.96 -19.27 11.18
N GLU A 217 -9.02 -19.39 10.24
CA GLU A 217 -7.81 -18.55 10.19
C GLU A 217 -8.16 -17.09 9.93
N ALA A 218 -9.07 -16.81 8.99
CA ALA A 218 -9.56 -15.45 8.72
C ALA A 218 -10.23 -14.83 9.98
N ARG A 219 -11.00 -15.60 10.74
CA ARG A 219 -11.60 -15.16 12.02
C ARG A 219 -10.55 -14.87 13.09
N ARG A 220 -9.52 -15.72 13.21
CA ARG A 220 -8.43 -15.56 14.18
C ARG A 220 -7.66 -14.25 13.93
N TRP A 221 -7.59 -13.80 12.69
CA TRP A 221 -6.90 -12.56 12.29
C TRP A 221 -7.82 -11.33 12.25
N GLY A 222 -9.08 -11.43 12.69
CA GLY A 222 -10.01 -10.32 12.79
C GLY A 222 -10.48 -9.75 11.44
N VAL A 223 -10.34 -10.51 10.36
CA VAL A 223 -10.75 -10.14 8.98
C VAL A 223 -12.04 -10.85 8.57
N ALA A 224 -12.64 -11.65 9.47
CA ALA A 224 -13.89 -12.35 9.17
C ALA A 224 -15.10 -11.46 9.42
N HIS A 225 -15.99 -11.45 8.45
CA HIS A 225 -17.30 -10.83 8.53
C HIS A 225 -18.09 -11.38 9.72
N SER A 226 -18.67 -10.51 10.54
CA SER A 226 -19.83 -10.79 11.38
C SER A 226 -21.08 -10.76 10.51
#